data_2385a4803c06578dde5fcdc683cc3f3c
#
_entry.id   2385a4803c06578dde5fcdc683cc3f3c
#
_cell.length_a   1.000
_cell.length_b   1.000
_cell.length_c   1.000
_cell.angle_alpha   90.00
_cell.angle_beta   90.00
_cell.angle_gamma   90.00
#
_symmetry.space_group_name_H-M   'P 1'
#
loop_
_entity.id
_entity.type
_entity.pdbx_description
1 polymer ?
#
loop_
_entity_poly.entity_id
_entity_poly.type
_entity_poly.pdbx_seq_one_letter_code
_entity_poly.pdbx_strand_id
1 'polypeptide(L)'
;ILPDGRIIYMRWDYNQRNQLAFHHLWVMNPDGSGDTVYFGNNKPGHLFISPAPIPDENGVVFTLNWGHSGRDHMGEIAKLVQPFDPSNPYALEFISGDIGMSLNRPQPLGNGYVMASDKRNIIIFNKDGQYKIVGRLPDEIFKTDKTVRMSVVGWKNGHDKIPRACRVIMQGAMPLKPHVPSVVRPDFSDIEKKTATVFLQDVYHGRNMEGVERGTIEKLLVLQVLPTPVHYNGGSNPLNRLGGFALERILGTVPVEPDGSAFFEVPSQRALAFVALDKNSNAVKRMQSFVSFAPGSNT
;
A
#
# COMPACT_ATOMS: atom_id res chain seq x y z
N ILE A 1 -1.59 -7.90 11.29
CA ILE A 1 -0.22 -8.25 11.72
C ILE A 1 0.11 -9.61 11.12
N LEU A 2 1.27 -9.73 10.50
CA LEU A 2 1.79 -10.99 9.96
C LEU A 2 2.23 -11.95 11.09
N PRO A 3 2.35 -13.26 10.82
CA PRO A 3 2.84 -14.22 11.82
C PRO A 3 4.22 -13.86 12.39
N ASP A 4 5.08 -13.23 11.59
CA ASP A 4 6.42 -12.77 11.96
C ASP A 4 6.42 -11.45 12.76
N GLY A 5 5.26 -10.89 13.09
CA GLY A 5 5.07 -9.70 13.90
C GLY A 5 5.14 -8.37 13.13
N ARG A 6 5.39 -8.39 11.81
CA ARG A 6 5.33 -7.17 11.00
C ARG A 6 3.89 -6.74 10.76
N ILE A 7 3.71 -5.45 10.56
CA ILE A 7 2.43 -4.84 10.17
C ILE A 7 2.36 -4.82 8.65
N ILE A 8 1.36 -5.48 8.06
CA ILE A 8 1.04 -5.35 6.63
C ILE A 8 -0.11 -4.36 6.45
N TYR A 9 0.01 -3.49 5.45
CA TYR A 9 -1.00 -2.47 5.17
C TYR A 9 -1.01 -2.06 3.70
N MET A 10 -2.06 -1.41 3.27
CA MET A 10 -2.14 -0.78 1.96
C MET A 10 -1.67 0.66 2.07
N ARG A 11 -0.83 1.08 1.14
CA ARG A 11 -0.38 2.46 1.03
C ARG A 11 -0.71 3.01 -0.36
N TRP A 12 -1.37 4.18 -0.37
CA TRP A 12 -1.64 4.92 -1.58
C TRP A 12 -0.55 5.98 -1.80
N ASP A 13 0.28 5.75 -2.81
CA ASP A 13 1.37 6.65 -3.18
C ASP A 13 0.89 7.63 -4.26
N TYR A 14 0.24 8.71 -3.85
CA TYR A 14 -0.31 9.72 -4.77
C TYR A 14 0.49 11.03 -4.68
N ASN A 15 1.75 10.99 -5.06
CA ASN A 15 2.65 12.15 -5.06
C ASN A 15 2.64 12.92 -6.38
N GLN A 16 2.14 12.30 -7.45
CA GLN A 16 2.05 12.84 -8.79
C GLN A 16 0.73 12.42 -9.43
N ARG A 17 0.26 13.19 -10.43
CA ARG A 17 -1.01 12.91 -11.11
C ARG A 17 -1.10 11.53 -11.76
N ASN A 18 0.01 11.00 -12.24
CA ASN A 18 0.05 9.68 -12.87
C ASN A 18 0.00 8.52 -11.88
N GLN A 19 -0.01 8.80 -10.58
CA GLN A 19 -0.01 7.78 -9.52
C GLN A 19 -1.40 7.53 -8.90
N LEU A 20 -2.46 7.94 -9.55
CA LEU A 20 -3.83 7.80 -9.06
C LEU A 20 -4.19 6.37 -8.64
N ALA A 21 -3.64 5.37 -9.31
CA ALA A 21 -3.91 3.95 -9.11
C ALA A 21 -2.75 3.18 -8.44
N PHE A 22 -1.91 3.86 -7.67
CA PHE A 22 -0.78 3.23 -6.97
C PHE A 22 -1.14 2.93 -5.51
N HIS A 23 -1.78 1.79 -5.29
CA HIS A 23 -2.18 1.31 -3.97
C HIS A 23 -1.54 -0.05 -3.72
N HIS A 24 -0.33 -0.05 -3.18
CA HIS A 24 0.48 -1.26 -3.01
C HIS A 24 0.39 -1.81 -1.59
N LEU A 25 0.77 -3.08 -1.41
CA LEU A 25 0.96 -3.67 -0.09
C LEU A 25 2.36 -3.32 0.41
N TRP A 26 2.42 -2.85 1.64
CA TRP A 26 3.63 -2.47 2.36
C TRP A 26 3.71 -3.23 3.68
N VAL A 27 4.90 -3.38 4.18
CA VAL A 27 5.17 -3.95 5.51
C VAL A 27 6.14 -3.07 6.27
N MET A 28 5.99 -3.03 7.58
CA MET A 28 6.93 -2.38 8.49
C MET A 28 6.98 -3.14 9.83
N ASN A 29 8.01 -2.89 10.62
CA ASN A 29 8.06 -3.31 12.01
C ASN A 29 7.10 -2.46 12.87
N PRO A 30 6.69 -2.94 14.06
CA PRO A 30 5.80 -2.19 14.94
C PRO A 30 6.35 -0.81 15.37
N ASP A 31 7.67 -0.65 15.40
CA ASP A 31 8.38 0.61 15.70
C ASP A 31 8.52 1.54 14.48
N GLY A 32 7.96 1.16 13.33
CA GLY A 32 8.02 1.93 12.07
C GLY A 32 9.30 1.75 11.27
N SER A 33 10.24 0.94 11.72
CA SER A 33 11.44 0.60 10.96
C SER A 33 11.13 -0.43 9.85
N GLY A 34 12.02 -0.55 8.87
CA GLY A 34 11.90 -1.52 7.78
C GLY A 34 10.66 -1.33 6.91
N ASP A 35 10.19 -0.08 6.75
CA ASP A 35 9.06 0.26 5.85
C ASP A 35 9.44 -0.02 4.39
N THR A 36 8.82 -1.03 3.81
CA THR A 36 9.15 -1.49 2.46
C THR A 36 7.94 -2.06 1.72
N VAL A 37 8.02 -2.08 0.39
CA VAL A 37 6.98 -2.69 -0.45
C VAL A 37 6.96 -4.20 -0.24
N TYR A 38 5.80 -4.73 0.10
CA TYR A 38 5.56 -6.16 0.16
C TYR A 38 5.21 -6.73 -1.20
N PHE A 39 4.29 -6.08 -1.93
CA PHE A 39 3.85 -6.48 -3.27
C PHE A 39 3.11 -5.35 -4.00
N GLY A 40 3.09 -5.41 -5.34
CA GLY A 40 2.27 -4.55 -6.20
C GLY A 40 3.07 -3.52 -7.01
N ASN A 41 4.35 -3.33 -6.71
CA ASN A 41 5.19 -2.34 -7.40
C ASN A 41 5.22 -2.55 -8.94
N ASN A 42 5.19 -3.81 -9.40
CA ASN A 42 5.18 -4.17 -10.82
C ASN A 42 3.78 -4.39 -11.39
N LYS A 43 2.71 -4.09 -10.62
CA LYS A 43 1.32 -4.23 -11.04
C LYS A 43 0.55 -2.91 -10.89
N PRO A 44 0.89 -1.88 -11.67
CA PRO A 44 0.17 -0.60 -11.60
C PRO A 44 -1.29 -0.76 -12.05
N GLY A 45 -2.16 0.13 -11.56
CA GLY A 45 -3.57 0.13 -11.93
C GLY A 45 -4.46 -0.75 -11.06
N HIS A 46 -3.87 -1.45 -10.08
CA HIS A 46 -4.60 -2.29 -9.12
C HIS A 46 -4.55 -1.70 -7.72
N LEU A 47 -5.63 -1.86 -6.99
CA LEU A 47 -5.75 -1.51 -5.59
C LEU A 47 -5.74 -2.80 -4.76
N PHE A 48 -4.76 -2.92 -3.86
CA PHE A 48 -4.61 -4.03 -2.94
C PHE A 48 -5.16 -3.61 -1.59
N ILE A 49 -6.36 -4.05 -1.23
CA ILE A 49 -7.13 -3.48 -0.11
C ILE A 49 -7.34 -4.52 0.98
N SER A 50 -7.22 -4.08 2.25
CA SER A 50 -7.53 -4.88 3.44
C SER A 50 -6.79 -6.21 3.49
N PRO A 51 -5.45 -6.22 3.48
CA PRO A 51 -4.70 -7.46 3.60
C PRO A 51 -4.90 -8.12 4.96
N ALA A 52 -5.03 -9.44 4.96
CA ALA A 52 -5.15 -10.25 6.17
C ALA A 52 -4.25 -11.50 6.05
N PRO A 53 -3.48 -11.86 7.11
CA PRO A 53 -2.62 -13.02 7.08
C PRO A 53 -3.44 -14.33 7.07
N ILE A 54 -2.94 -15.34 6.38
CA ILE A 54 -3.53 -16.68 6.34
C ILE A 54 -3.00 -17.47 7.54
N PRO A 55 -3.89 -18.06 8.39
CA PRO A 55 -3.44 -18.70 9.64
C PRO A 55 -2.56 -19.92 9.46
N ASP A 56 -2.76 -20.69 8.40
CA ASP A 56 -2.15 -21.99 8.12
C ASP A 56 -1.18 -21.96 6.92
N GLU A 57 -0.97 -20.80 6.32
CA GLU A 57 -0.03 -20.58 5.22
C GLU A 57 0.82 -19.33 5.49
N ASN A 58 2.06 -19.33 5.07
CA ASN A 58 2.88 -18.10 5.08
C ASN A 58 2.47 -17.18 3.93
N GLY A 59 1.35 -16.52 4.09
CA GLY A 59 0.75 -15.68 3.04
C GLY A 59 -0.30 -14.72 3.56
N VAL A 60 -0.88 -14.00 2.61
CA VAL A 60 -1.93 -13.02 2.85
C VAL A 60 -3.04 -13.12 1.81
N VAL A 61 -4.25 -12.84 2.23
CA VAL A 61 -5.37 -12.55 1.31
C VAL A 61 -5.68 -11.06 1.33
N PHE A 62 -6.24 -10.55 0.26
CA PHE A 62 -6.66 -9.15 0.14
C PHE A 62 -7.75 -8.99 -0.92
N THR A 63 -8.43 -7.87 -0.89
CA THR A 63 -9.32 -7.46 -1.98
C THR A 63 -8.50 -6.80 -3.09
N LEU A 64 -8.63 -7.27 -4.31
CA LEU A 64 -8.06 -6.66 -5.50
C LEU A 64 -9.17 -5.94 -6.26
N ASN A 65 -8.98 -4.64 -6.48
CA ASN A 65 -9.86 -3.83 -7.30
C ASN A 65 -9.09 -3.25 -8.49
N TRP A 66 -9.80 -2.96 -9.57
CA TRP A 66 -9.26 -2.37 -10.77
C TRP A 66 -9.51 -0.86 -10.80
N GLY A 67 -8.42 -0.08 -10.82
CA GLY A 67 -8.49 1.36 -10.91
C GLY A 67 -8.95 2.04 -9.61
N HIS A 68 -8.91 3.38 -9.60
CA HIS A 68 -9.23 4.21 -8.43
C HIS A 68 -10.72 4.29 -8.10
N SER A 69 -11.59 4.01 -9.05
CA SER A 69 -13.02 4.32 -8.99
C SER A 69 -13.90 3.22 -8.44
N GLY A 70 -13.32 2.17 -7.88
CA GLY A 70 -14.09 1.08 -7.30
C GLY A 70 -15.01 1.58 -6.18
N ARG A 71 -16.32 1.49 -6.40
CA ARG A 71 -17.29 1.84 -5.36
C ARG A 71 -17.12 0.90 -4.18
N ASP A 72 -17.06 1.48 -2.98
CA ASP A 72 -17.01 0.76 -1.71
C ASP A 72 -15.75 -0.12 -1.52
N HIS A 73 -14.71 0.08 -2.33
CA HIS A 73 -13.47 -0.70 -2.29
C HIS A 73 -13.70 -2.22 -2.32
N MET A 74 -14.60 -2.65 -3.18
CA MET A 74 -14.97 -4.05 -3.38
C MET A 74 -14.34 -4.58 -4.67
N GLY A 75 -14.04 -5.86 -4.71
CA GLY A 75 -13.42 -6.50 -5.86
C GLY A 75 -13.34 -8.01 -5.71
N GLU A 76 -12.40 -8.61 -6.40
CA GLU A 76 -12.08 -10.02 -6.26
C GLU A 76 -11.15 -10.24 -5.06
N ILE A 77 -11.24 -11.40 -4.44
CA ILE A 77 -10.30 -11.79 -3.40
C ILE A 77 -9.17 -12.60 -4.05
N ALA A 78 -7.96 -12.15 -3.77
CA ALA A 78 -6.74 -12.80 -4.20
C ALA A 78 -5.84 -13.13 -3.02
N LYS A 79 -4.93 -14.09 -3.19
CA LYS A 79 -3.91 -14.43 -2.21
C LYS A 79 -2.50 -14.38 -2.79
N LEU A 80 -1.55 -14.19 -1.91
CA LEU A 80 -0.11 -14.33 -2.11
C LEU A 80 0.42 -15.28 -1.05
N VAL A 81 1.17 -16.29 -1.44
CA VAL A 81 1.80 -17.27 -0.54
C VAL A 81 3.30 -17.28 -0.79
N GLN A 82 4.07 -17.21 0.30
CA GLN A 82 5.53 -17.27 0.26
C GLN A 82 6.03 -18.69 -0.06
N PRO A 83 7.15 -18.85 -0.76
CA PRO A 83 7.93 -17.76 -1.37
C PRO A 83 7.33 -17.26 -2.68
N PHE A 84 7.34 -15.96 -2.90
CA PHE A 84 6.99 -15.34 -4.19
C PHE A 84 8.05 -14.30 -4.58
N ASP A 85 8.19 -14.05 -5.87
CA ASP A 85 8.98 -12.95 -6.40
C ASP A 85 8.13 -11.66 -6.36
N PRO A 86 8.47 -10.65 -5.56
CA PRO A 86 7.73 -9.39 -5.49
C PRO A 86 7.70 -8.62 -6.82
N SER A 87 8.62 -8.92 -7.73
CA SER A 87 8.69 -8.32 -9.06
C SER A 87 7.75 -9.01 -10.07
N ASN A 88 7.31 -10.22 -9.79
CA ASN A 88 6.40 -10.97 -10.65
C ASN A 88 4.94 -10.50 -10.48
N PRO A 89 4.35 -9.78 -11.45
CA PRO A 89 2.97 -9.32 -11.35
C PRO A 89 1.93 -10.44 -11.39
N TYR A 90 2.34 -11.68 -11.72
CA TYR A 90 1.48 -12.86 -11.85
C TYR A 90 1.57 -13.80 -10.64
N ALA A 91 2.26 -13.41 -9.58
CA ALA A 91 2.35 -14.23 -8.35
C ALA A 91 1.02 -14.38 -7.59
N LEU A 92 -0.05 -13.74 -8.07
CA LEU A 92 -1.37 -13.73 -7.46
C LEU A 92 -2.18 -14.98 -7.81
N GLU A 93 -2.84 -15.57 -6.83
CA GLU A 93 -3.90 -16.56 -7.03
C GLU A 93 -5.26 -15.92 -6.71
N PHE A 94 -6.17 -15.89 -7.69
CA PHE A 94 -7.55 -15.45 -7.47
C PHE A 94 -8.35 -16.59 -6.83
N ILE A 95 -9.06 -16.30 -5.74
CA ILE A 95 -9.79 -17.30 -4.97
C ILE A 95 -11.30 -17.05 -4.89
N SER A 96 -11.80 -15.96 -5.48
CA SER A 96 -13.23 -15.62 -5.49
C SER A 96 -13.82 -15.45 -6.89
N GLY A 97 -13.04 -15.71 -7.95
CA GLY A 97 -13.48 -15.47 -9.34
C GLY A 97 -14.78 -16.19 -9.72
N ASP A 98 -14.94 -17.44 -9.30
CA ASP A 98 -16.09 -18.28 -9.63
C ASP A 98 -17.39 -17.94 -8.86
N ILE A 99 -17.28 -17.11 -7.82
CA ILE A 99 -18.46 -16.71 -7.03
C ILE A 99 -19.28 -15.62 -7.72
N GLY A 100 -18.66 -14.86 -8.65
CA GLY A 100 -19.33 -13.79 -9.38
C GLY A 100 -19.77 -12.58 -8.52
N MET A 101 -19.20 -12.41 -7.34
CA MET A 101 -19.52 -11.35 -6.39
C MET A 101 -18.34 -10.42 -6.17
N SER A 102 -18.60 -9.12 -6.05
CA SER A 102 -17.61 -8.17 -5.54
C SER A 102 -17.60 -8.22 -4.03
N LEU A 103 -16.44 -8.57 -3.47
CA LEU A 103 -16.24 -8.80 -2.03
C LEU A 103 -15.26 -7.78 -1.45
N ASN A 104 -15.30 -7.59 -0.13
CA ASN A 104 -14.34 -6.75 0.58
C ASN A 104 -13.94 -7.36 1.92
N ARG A 105 -12.81 -6.85 2.45
CA ARG A 105 -12.27 -7.16 3.78
C ARG A 105 -12.23 -8.66 4.09
N PRO A 106 -11.47 -9.43 3.31
CA PRO A 106 -11.37 -10.87 3.52
C PRO A 106 -10.73 -11.19 4.87
N GLN A 107 -11.26 -12.22 5.53
CA GLN A 107 -10.75 -12.78 6.77
C GLN A 107 -10.54 -14.28 6.57
N PRO A 108 -9.30 -14.76 6.46
CA PRO A 108 -9.01 -16.17 6.34
C PRO A 108 -9.42 -16.93 7.59
N LEU A 109 -10.11 -18.03 7.39
CA LEU A 109 -10.57 -18.89 8.49
C LEU A 109 -9.66 -20.08 8.76
N GLY A 110 -8.74 -20.38 7.85
CA GLY A 110 -7.94 -21.60 7.78
C GLY A 110 -8.60 -22.66 6.89
N ASN A 111 -7.85 -23.73 6.58
CA ASN A 111 -8.30 -24.82 5.73
C ASN A 111 -8.85 -24.38 4.37
N GLY A 112 -8.28 -23.33 3.79
CA GLY A 112 -8.68 -22.80 2.49
C GLY A 112 -10.01 -22.00 2.47
N TYR A 113 -10.63 -21.76 3.62
CA TYR A 113 -11.85 -20.95 3.70
C TYR A 113 -11.55 -19.49 4.05
N VAL A 114 -12.31 -18.59 3.42
CA VAL A 114 -12.25 -17.16 3.63
C VAL A 114 -13.65 -16.62 3.91
N MET A 115 -13.75 -15.74 4.90
CA MET A 115 -14.95 -14.96 5.15
C MET A 115 -14.75 -13.56 4.55
N ALA A 116 -15.73 -13.06 3.82
CA ALA A 116 -15.73 -11.69 3.30
C ALA A 116 -17.14 -11.11 3.29
N SER A 117 -17.27 -9.86 2.95
CA SER A 117 -18.58 -9.20 2.83
C SER A 117 -18.81 -8.72 1.41
N ASP A 118 -20.02 -8.89 0.90
CA ASP A 118 -20.58 -8.03 -0.13
C ASP A 118 -21.33 -6.86 0.55
N LYS A 119 -21.99 -6.01 -0.24
CA LYS A 119 -22.72 -4.84 0.32
C LYS A 119 -23.79 -5.22 1.35
N ARG A 120 -24.28 -6.44 1.32
CA ARG A 120 -25.45 -6.89 2.09
C ARG A 120 -25.20 -8.12 2.95
N ASN A 121 -24.28 -8.98 2.52
CA ASN A 121 -24.09 -10.30 3.07
C ASN A 121 -22.70 -10.48 3.66
N ILE A 122 -22.61 -11.35 4.66
CA ILE A 122 -21.35 -11.96 5.10
C ILE A 122 -21.32 -13.36 4.47
N ILE A 123 -20.25 -13.68 3.80
CA ILE A 123 -20.09 -14.86 2.98
C ILE A 123 -18.85 -15.62 3.42
N ILE A 124 -18.96 -16.92 3.57
CA ILE A 124 -17.81 -17.84 3.70
C ILE A 124 -17.69 -18.60 2.40
N PHE A 125 -16.50 -18.66 1.83
CA PHE A 125 -16.23 -19.32 0.57
C PHE A 125 -14.84 -19.97 0.53
N ASN A 126 -14.63 -20.82 -0.48
CA ASN A 126 -13.33 -21.42 -0.80
C ASN A 126 -12.97 -21.17 -2.28
N LYS A 127 -11.76 -21.56 -2.67
CA LYS A 127 -11.27 -21.39 -4.05
C LYS A 127 -12.02 -22.18 -5.11
N ASP A 128 -12.76 -23.22 -4.72
CA ASP A 128 -13.55 -24.06 -5.63
C ASP A 128 -14.93 -23.44 -5.95
N GLY A 129 -15.15 -22.18 -5.57
CA GLY A 129 -16.39 -21.46 -5.83
C GLY A 129 -17.55 -21.85 -4.89
N GLN A 130 -17.32 -22.75 -3.93
CA GLN A 130 -18.33 -23.09 -2.93
C GLN A 130 -18.49 -21.94 -1.95
N TYR A 131 -19.72 -21.51 -1.70
CA TYR A 131 -19.95 -20.44 -0.75
C TYR A 131 -21.24 -20.62 0.07
N LYS A 132 -21.29 -19.96 1.23
CA LYS A 132 -22.46 -19.88 2.10
C LYS A 132 -22.63 -18.46 2.64
N ILE A 133 -23.85 -17.94 2.57
CA ILE A 133 -24.22 -16.69 3.25
C ILE A 133 -24.48 -17.04 4.73
N VAL A 134 -23.69 -16.43 5.63
CA VAL A 134 -23.79 -16.66 7.07
C VAL A 134 -24.39 -15.48 7.84
N GLY A 135 -24.51 -14.32 7.18
CA GLY A 135 -25.16 -13.13 7.74
C GLY A 135 -25.70 -12.24 6.62
N ARG A 136 -26.79 -11.53 6.91
CA ARG A 136 -27.43 -10.62 5.97
C ARG A 136 -27.97 -9.40 6.68
N LEU A 137 -27.78 -8.21 6.08
CA LEU A 137 -28.48 -7.00 6.51
C LEU A 137 -29.99 -7.16 6.27
N PRO A 138 -30.83 -6.85 7.27
CA PRO A 138 -32.26 -6.81 7.09
C PRO A 138 -32.69 -5.89 5.94
N ASP A 139 -33.75 -6.24 5.23
CA ASP A 139 -34.23 -5.47 4.09
C ASP A 139 -34.59 -4.02 4.48
N GLU A 140 -35.14 -3.85 5.66
CA GLU A 140 -35.53 -2.55 6.21
C GLU A 140 -34.32 -1.61 6.37
N ILE A 141 -33.15 -2.15 6.73
CA ILE A 141 -31.92 -1.40 6.86
C ILE A 141 -31.30 -1.13 5.49
N PHE A 142 -31.29 -2.15 4.63
CA PHE A 142 -30.64 -2.03 3.33
C PHE A 142 -31.42 -1.14 2.34
N LYS A 143 -32.77 -1.17 2.42
CA LYS A 143 -33.67 -0.40 1.56
C LYS A 143 -33.96 1.02 2.07
N THR A 144 -33.54 1.37 3.29
CA THR A 144 -33.76 2.70 3.81
C THR A 144 -33.02 3.73 2.99
N ASP A 145 -33.73 4.38 2.11
CA ASP A 145 -33.34 5.61 1.40
C ASP A 145 -33.35 6.82 2.35
N LYS A 146 -33.09 6.59 3.63
CA LYS A 146 -32.94 7.65 4.62
C LYS A 146 -31.61 8.31 4.37
N THR A 147 -31.67 9.49 3.80
CA THR A 147 -30.62 10.50 3.82
C THR A 147 -30.13 10.67 5.25
N VAL A 148 -29.12 9.93 5.65
CA VAL A 148 -28.39 10.23 6.87
C VAL A 148 -27.62 11.52 6.57
N ARG A 149 -28.10 12.61 7.15
CA ARG A 149 -27.39 13.90 7.09
C ARG A 149 -26.11 13.74 7.92
N MET A 150 -25.04 13.33 7.29
CA MET A 150 -23.72 13.50 7.89
C MET A 150 -23.38 14.99 7.82
N SER A 151 -23.41 15.64 8.97
CA SER A 151 -22.73 16.92 9.14
C SER A 151 -21.23 16.65 9.04
N VAL A 152 -20.64 16.94 7.89
CA VAL A 152 -19.18 16.96 7.75
C VAL A 152 -18.71 18.22 8.50
N VAL A 153 -18.28 18.02 9.73
CA VAL A 153 -17.61 19.05 10.52
C VAL A 153 -16.34 19.45 9.79
N GLY A 154 -16.29 20.67 9.25
CA GLY A 154 -15.03 21.25 8.77
C GLY A 154 -15.02 21.96 7.44
N TRP A 155 -16.07 21.95 6.62
CA TRP A 155 -16.14 22.79 5.42
C TRP A 155 -16.89 24.08 5.69
N LYS A 156 -16.17 25.08 6.17
CA LYS A 156 -16.62 26.48 6.18
C LYS A 156 -16.41 27.07 4.79
N ASN A 157 -17.30 26.86 3.89
CA ASN A 157 -17.63 27.79 2.80
C ASN A 157 -19.02 27.39 2.29
N GLY A 158 -20.03 27.94 2.90
CA GLY A 158 -21.32 28.35 2.42
C GLY A 158 -22.14 27.52 1.44
N HIS A 159 -21.68 26.32 1.04
CA HIS A 159 -22.45 25.42 0.21
C HIS A 159 -23.09 24.35 1.07
N ASP A 160 -24.27 24.69 1.50
CA ASP A 160 -25.19 23.86 2.23
C ASP A 160 -25.33 22.46 1.67
N LYS A 161 -25.14 21.50 2.60
CA LYS A 161 -25.90 20.27 2.67
C LYS A 161 -26.22 19.62 1.33
N ILE A 162 -25.25 19.00 0.70
CA ILE A 162 -25.56 17.99 -0.31
C ILE A 162 -26.02 16.75 0.46
N PRO A 163 -27.29 16.35 0.40
CA PRO A 163 -27.74 15.09 0.97
C PRO A 163 -27.11 13.97 0.13
N ARG A 164 -26.00 13.40 0.59
CA ARG A 164 -25.54 12.13 0.03
C ARG A 164 -26.40 11.05 0.65
N ALA A 165 -27.10 10.30 -0.19
CA ALA A 165 -27.74 9.06 0.22
C ALA A 165 -26.63 8.11 0.70
N CYS A 166 -26.49 7.98 2.01
CA CYS A 166 -25.59 7.01 2.61
C CYS A 166 -26.34 5.67 2.65
N ARG A 167 -25.89 4.71 1.86
CA ARG A 167 -26.35 3.33 2.02
C ARG A 167 -25.59 2.69 3.17
N VAL A 168 -26.31 1.98 4.03
CA VAL A 168 -25.70 1.09 4.99
C VAL A 168 -25.19 -0.13 4.24
N ILE A 169 -23.92 -0.47 4.42
CA ILE A 169 -23.31 -1.65 3.82
C ILE A 169 -22.63 -2.51 4.88
N MET A 170 -22.60 -3.81 4.65
CA MET A 170 -21.83 -4.75 5.46
C MET A 170 -20.35 -4.60 5.17
N GLN A 171 -19.53 -4.39 6.19
CA GLN A 171 -18.07 -4.35 6.05
C GLN A 171 -17.39 -4.93 7.27
N GLY A 172 -16.30 -5.66 7.03
CA GLY A 172 -15.32 -6.00 8.06
C GLY A 172 -15.84 -6.93 9.16
N ALA A 173 -16.70 -7.89 8.81
CA ALA A 173 -17.03 -8.97 9.72
C ALA A 173 -15.75 -9.70 10.14
N MET A 174 -15.55 -9.90 11.45
CA MET A 174 -14.40 -10.61 12.00
C MET A 174 -14.87 -11.85 12.76
N PRO A 175 -14.29 -13.03 12.51
CA PRO A 175 -14.61 -14.22 13.27
C PRO A 175 -14.03 -14.12 14.68
N LEU A 176 -14.84 -14.40 15.69
CA LEU A 176 -14.35 -14.55 17.06
C LEU A 176 -13.89 -16.01 17.24
N LYS A 177 -12.58 -16.21 17.16
CA LYS A 177 -11.95 -17.54 17.35
C LYS A 177 -10.60 -17.40 18.03
N PRO A 178 -10.12 -18.43 18.72
CA PRO A 178 -8.74 -18.49 19.18
C PRO A 178 -7.78 -18.35 18.00
N HIS A 179 -6.65 -17.67 18.21
CA HIS A 179 -5.59 -17.51 17.23
C HIS A 179 -4.23 -17.66 17.90
N VAL A 180 -3.24 -18.05 17.14
CA VAL A 180 -1.85 -18.04 17.57
C VAL A 180 -1.39 -16.57 17.56
N PRO A 181 -0.91 -16.02 18.69
CA PRO A 181 -0.37 -14.68 18.71
C PRO A 181 0.80 -14.52 17.73
N SER A 182 0.87 -13.38 17.07
CA SER A 182 2.03 -13.04 16.25
C SER A 182 3.29 -12.90 17.12
N VAL A 183 4.44 -13.11 16.52
CA VAL A 183 5.74 -12.90 17.19
C VAL A 183 5.85 -11.44 17.61
N VAL A 184 6.30 -11.21 18.83
CA VAL A 184 6.68 -9.88 19.32
C VAL A 184 8.05 -9.56 18.76
N ARG A 185 8.16 -8.50 17.97
CA ARG A 185 9.43 -8.05 17.40
C ARG A 185 10.10 -7.08 18.36
N PRO A 186 11.45 -7.12 18.48
CA PRO A 186 12.18 -6.09 19.20
C PRO A 186 12.11 -4.76 18.43
N ASP A 187 12.40 -3.67 19.12
CA ASP A 187 12.60 -2.38 18.47
C ASP A 187 13.93 -2.38 17.69
N PHE A 188 13.88 -1.90 16.47
CA PHE A 188 15.02 -1.72 15.56
C PHE A 188 15.35 -0.23 15.37
N SER A 189 14.62 0.64 16.05
CA SER A 189 14.80 2.08 16.03
C SER A 189 15.44 2.57 17.34
N ASP A 190 16.15 3.69 17.24
CA ASP A 190 16.71 4.42 18.37
C ASP A 190 16.28 5.88 18.24
N ILE A 191 15.28 6.27 19.02
CA ILE A 191 14.63 7.58 18.92
C ILE A 191 15.56 8.77 19.19
N GLU A 192 16.69 8.54 19.87
CA GLU A 192 17.69 9.56 20.14
C GLU A 192 18.54 9.91 18.91
N LYS A 193 18.57 9.04 17.90
CA LYS A 193 19.31 9.27 16.66
C LYS A 193 18.49 10.12 15.70
N LYS A 194 19.21 10.94 14.92
CA LYS A 194 18.61 11.83 13.91
C LYS A 194 18.76 11.30 12.49
N THR A 195 19.48 10.22 12.32
CA THR A 195 19.80 9.60 11.03
C THR A 195 19.42 8.13 11.05
N ALA A 196 19.35 7.55 9.87
CA ALA A 196 19.21 6.13 9.63
C ALA A 196 20.19 5.71 8.54
N THR A 197 20.57 4.43 8.54
CA THR A 197 21.44 3.84 7.51
C THR A 197 20.60 3.15 6.45
N VAL A 198 20.93 3.41 5.20
CA VAL A 198 20.27 2.80 4.04
C VAL A 198 21.25 1.88 3.33
N PHE A 199 20.81 0.65 3.07
CA PHE A 199 21.50 -0.29 2.22
C PHE A 199 20.62 -0.61 1.00
N LEU A 200 21.02 -0.11 -0.18
CA LEU A 200 20.44 -0.49 -1.45
C LEU A 200 21.24 -1.64 -2.03
N GLN A 201 20.61 -2.79 -2.20
CA GLN A 201 21.29 -4.00 -2.66
C GLN A 201 21.70 -3.92 -4.13
N ASP A 202 20.80 -3.46 -5.00
CA ASP A 202 21.05 -3.36 -6.45
C ASP A 202 20.14 -2.30 -7.08
N VAL A 203 20.71 -1.21 -7.58
CA VAL A 203 19.98 -0.13 -8.24
C VAL A 203 19.36 -0.56 -9.57
N TYR A 204 19.87 -1.62 -10.19
CA TYR A 204 19.39 -2.14 -11.48
C TYR A 204 18.21 -3.10 -11.33
N HIS A 205 17.89 -3.52 -10.12
CA HIS A 205 16.75 -4.38 -9.86
C HIS A 205 15.50 -3.55 -9.58
N GLY A 206 14.52 -3.56 -10.48
CA GLY A 206 13.28 -2.84 -10.29
C GLY A 206 12.47 -2.65 -11.57
N ARG A 207 11.26 -2.13 -11.40
CA ARG A 207 10.35 -1.88 -12.50
C ARG A 207 10.93 -0.87 -13.51
N ASN A 208 10.81 -1.17 -14.81
CA ASN A 208 11.30 -0.33 -15.92
C ASN A 208 12.81 -0.06 -15.86
N MET A 209 13.59 -1.04 -15.42
CA MET A 209 15.05 -1.03 -15.49
C MET A 209 15.57 -1.88 -16.66
N GLU A 210 14.70 -2.52 -17.41
CA GLU A 210 15.06 -3.27 -18.62
C GLU A 210 15.79 -2.36 -19.61
N GLY A 211 16.93 -2.86 -20.14
CA GLY A 211 17.76 -2.12 -21.10
C GLY A 211 18.70 -1.08 -20.46
N VAL A 212 18.70 -0.91 -19.14
CA VAL A 212 19.71 -0.12 -18.44
C VAL A 212 20.92 -1.00 -18.16
N GLU A 213 22.02 -0.76 -18.87
CA GLU A 213 23.26 -1.52 -18.71
C GLU A 213 23.91 -1.24 -17.36
N ARG A 214 24.51 -2.29 -16.74
CA ARG A 214 25.30 -2.12 -15.51
C ARG A 214 26.48 -1.19 -15.74
N GLY A 215 26.76 -0.32 -14.77
CA GLY A 215 27.75 0.74 -14.89
C GLY A 215 27.22 2.05 -15.47
N THR A 216 25.97 2.10 -15.96
CA THR A 216 25.34 3.35 -16.41
C THR A 216 25.05 4.29 -15.24
N ILE A 217 24.65 3.74 -14.09
CA ILE A 217 24.31 4.51 -12.89
C ILE A 217 25.54 4.61 -12.01
N GLU A 218 26.01 5.84 -11.76
CA GLU A 218 27.18 6.10 -10.94
C GLU A 218 26.83 6.65 -9.56
N LYS A 219 25.67 7.28 -9.42
CA LYS A 219 25.27 7.91 -8.16
C LYS A 219 23.76 8.01 -8.00
N LEU A 220 23.33 8.13 -6.74
CA LEU A 220 21.95 8.45 -6.38
C LEU A 220 21.88 9.89 -5.88
N LEU A 221 20.96 10.66 -6.47
CA LEU A 221 20.54 11.94 -5.90
C LEU A 221 19.49 11.66 -4.82
N VAL A 222 19.73 12.18 -3.62
CA VAL A 222 18.83 12.06 -2.47
C VAL A 222 17.99 13.33 -2.37
N LEU A 223 16.68 13.15 -2.44
CA LEU A 223 15.69 14.23 -2.36
C LEU A 223 14.86 14.08 -1.10
N GLN A 224 14.60 15.18 -0.40
CA GLN A 224 13.57 15.26 0.62
C GLN A 224 12.28 15.79 0.00
N VAL A 225 11.20 15.04 0.12
CA VAL A 225 9.85 15.49 -0.23
C VAL A 225 9.37 16.41 0.90
N LEU A 226 9.03 17.64 0.55
CA LEU A 226 8.60 18.65 1.53
C LEU A 226 7.10 18.53 1.79
N PRO A 227 6.62 18.90 2.98
CA PRO A 227 5.20 18.98 3.25
C PRO A 227 4.50 19.92 2.26
N THR A 228 3.29 19.55 1.84
CA THR A 228 2.45 20.43 1.04
C THR A 228 2.11 21.68 1.84
N PRO A 229 2.21 22.90 1.24
CA PRO A 229 1.87 24.13 1.93
C PRO A 229 0.45 24.11 2.51
N VAL A 230 0.26 24.73 3.67
CA VAL A 230 -1.06 24.94 4.28
C VAL A 230 -1.98 25.63 3.29
N HIS A 231 -3.23 25.22 3.21
CA HIS A 231 -4.25 25.66 2.24
C HIS A 231 -4.05 25.15 0.80
N TYR A 232 -3.03 24.37 0.55
CA TYR A 232 -2.80 23.75 -0.74
C TYR A 232 -3.16 22.26 -0.67
N ASN A 233 -4.27 21.86 -1.22
CA ASN A 233 -4.76 20.48 -1.12
C ASN A 233 -4.29 19.56 -2.25
N GLY A 234 -3.39 20.02 -3.10
CA GLY A 234 -2.62 19.24 -4.05
C GLY A 234 -3.37 18.55 -5.18
N GLY A 235 -4.45 17.89 -4.88
CA GLY A 235 -5.09 16.91 -5.74
C GLY A 235 -5.37 17.32 -7.19
N SER A 236 -5.67 18.59 -7.47
CA SER A 236 -5.91 19.09 -8.82
C SER A 236 -4.86 20.08 -9.32
N ASN A 237 -4.01 20.60 -8.44
CA ASN A 237 -3.07 21.67 -8.72
C ASN A 237 -1.63 21.21 -8.46
N PRO A 238 -0.93 20.68 -9.47
CA PRO A 238 0.46 20.28 -9.30
C PRO A 238 1.36 21.51 -9.04
N LEU A 239 2.38 21.31 -8.20
CA LEU A 239 3.36 22.33 -7.84
C LEU A 239 4.52 22.44 -8.85
N ASN A 240 4.65 21.45 -9.75
CA ASN A 240 5.68 21.45 -10.76
C ASN A 240 5.15 20.95 -12.11
N ARG A 241 5.94 21.12 -13.16
CA ARG A 241 5.58 20.75 -14.54
C ARG A 241 5.42 19.24 -14.74
N LEU A 242 5.99 18.42 -13.86
CA LEU A 242 5.88 16.96 -13.92
C LEU A 242 4.61 16.42 -13.26
N GLY A 243 3.74 17.31 -12.78
CA GLY A 243 2.50 16.93 -12.13
C GLY A 243 2.66 16.55 -10.64
N GLY A 244 3.80 16.88 -10.02
CA GLY A 244 4.05 16.62 -8.61
C GLY A 244 3.23 17.51 -7.68
N PHE A 245 2.77 16.96 -6.57
CA PHE A 245 1.97 17.64 -5.55
C PHE A 245 2.79 18.13 -4.35
N ALA A 246 4.09 17.89 -4.37
CA ALA A 246 5.02 18.35 -3.36
C ALA A 246 6.24 18.97 -4.00
N LEU A 247 6.89 19.88 -3.29
CA LEU A 247 8.21 20.36 -3.63
C LEU A 247 9.26 19.41 -3.06
N GLU A 248 10.45 19.46 -3.62
CA GLU A 248 11.55 18.59 -3.23
C GLU A 248 12.80 19.43 -2.98
N ARG A 249 13.56 19.03 -1.97
CA ARG A 249 14.83 19.63 -1.62
C ARG A 249 15.95 18.62 -1.83
N ILE A 250 17.01 19.04 -2.54
CA ILE A 250 18.22 18.24 -2.72
C ILE A 250 18.95 18.17 -1.38
N LEU A 251 19.24 16.94 -0.91
CA LEU A 251 20.07 16.69 0.25
C LEU A 251 21.52 16.43 -0.13
N GLY A 252 21.77 15.81 -1.27
CA GLY A 252 23.09 15.46 -1.75
C GLY A 252 23.05 14.30 -2.74
N THR A 253 24.24 13.78 -3.05
CA THR A 253 24.42 12.58 -3.86
C THR A 253 25.27 11.56 -3.13
N VAL A 254 25.04 10.28 -3.38
CA VAL A 254 25.81 9.15 -2.88
C VAL A 254 26.29 8.28 -4.03
N PRO A 255 27.51 7.72 -3.99
CA PRO A 255 28.00 6.85 -5.04
C PRO A 255 27.21 5.55 -5.10
N VAL A 256 27.17 4.93 -6.27
CA VAL A 256 26.71 3.56 -6.51
C VAL A 256 27.95 2.71 -6.81
N GLU A 257 28.08 1.59 -6.12
CA GLU A 257 29.19 0.64 -6.29
C GLU A 257 29.08 -0.10 -7.62
N PRO A 258 30.19 -0.67 -8.14
CA PRO A 258 30.19 -1.40 -9.42
C PRO A 258 29.18 -2.55 -9.52
N ASP A 259 28.83 -3.16 -8.38
CA ASP A 259 27.80 -4.20 -8.28
C ASP A 259 26.36 -3.67 -8.25
N GLY A 260 26.19 -2.34 -8.27
CA GLY A 260 24.90 -1.68 -8.20
C GLY A 260 24.42 -1.38 -6.79
N SER A 261 25.18 -1.75 -5.77
CA SER A 261 24.82 -1.45 -4.38
C SER A 261 25.14 -0.02 -3.98
N ALA A 262 24.52 0.46 -2.89
CA ALA A 262 24.86 1.70 -2.23
C ALA A 262 24.59 1.61 -0.73
N PHE A 263 25.52 2.18 0.08
CA PHE A 263 25.41 2.20 1.52
C PHE A 263 25.68 3.63 2.01
N PHE A 264 24.69 4.22 2.70
CA PHE A 264 24.77 5.63 3.07
C PHE A 264 23.85 5.97 4.22
N GLU A 265 24.11 7.13 4.83
CA GLU A 265 23.32 7.69 5.92
C GLU A 265 22.35 8.76 5.39
N VAL A 266 21.14 8.79 5.94
CA VAL A 266 20.09 9.77 5.60
C VAL A 266 19.45 10.34 6.86
N PRO A 267 18.86 11.54 6.80
CA PRO A 267 18.05 12.04 7.91
C PRO A 267 16.83 11.15 8.12
N SER A 268 16.61 10.75 9.38
CA SER A 268 15.42 9.97 9.77
C SER A 268 14.16 10.82 9.80
N GLN A 269 12.99 10.16 9.83
CA GLN A 269 11.66 10.81 9.91
C GLN A 269 11.41 11.85 8.82
N ARG A 270 11.97 11.63 7.65
CA ARG A 270 11.80 12.47 6.46
C ARG A 270 11.28 11.59 5.31
N ALA A 271 10.37 12.16 4.53
CA ALA A 271 9.98 11.54 3.26
C ALA A 271 11.11 11.75 2.25
N LEU A 272 11.75 10.68 1.83
CA LEU A 272 12.90 10.69 0.91
C LEU A 272 12.55 10.02 -0.40
N ALA A 273 13.07 10.56 -1.50
CA ALA A 273 13.00 9.98 -2.81
C ALA A 273 14.39 9.96 -3.45
N PHE A 274 14.61 9.00 -4.34
CA PHE A 274 15.90 8.79 -4.99
C PHE A 274 15.80 8.95 -6.51
N VAL A 275 16.86 9.49 -7.10
CA VAL A 275 17.02 9.56 -8.56
C VAL A 275 18.37 8.96 -8.91
N ALA A 276 18.37 7.89 -9.73
CA ALA A 276 19.58 7.31 -10.28
C ALA A 276 20.13 8.21 -11.38
N LEU A 277 21.41 8.56 -11.30
CA LEU A 277 22.10 9.47 -12.22
C LEU A 277 23.25 8.75 -12.93
N ASP A 278 23.44 9.10 -14.21
CA ASP A 278 24.60 8.70 -15.00
C ASP A 278 25.84 9.55 -14.65
N LYS A 279 26.96 9.26 -15.33
CA LYS A 279 28.23 9.99 -15.18
C LYS A 279 28.12 11.49 -15.45
N ASN A 280 27.19 11.90 -16.31
CA ASN A 280 26.95 13.31 -16.67
C ASN A 280 25.92 13.97 -15.74
N SER A 281 25.46 13.26 -14.69
CA SER A 281 24.39 13.71 -13.79
C SER A 281 23.02 13.82 -14.46
N ASN A 282 22.78 13.12 -15.56
CA ASN A 282 21.45 12.99 -16.15
C ASN A 282 20.65 11.92 -15.38
N ALA A 283 19.36 12.16 -15.20
CA ALA A 283 18.47 11.21 -14.58
C ALA A 283 18.21 10.00 -15.48
N VAL A 284 18.63 8.83 -15.05
CA VAL A 284 18.35 7.54 -15.69
C VAL A 284 17.00 7.02 -15.21
N LYS A 285 16.78 7.06 -13.89
CA LYS A 285 15.55 6.57 -13.24
C LYS A 285 15.22 7.41 -12.03
N ARG A 286 13.94 7.71 -11.85
CA ARG A 286 13.40 8.35 -10.66
C ARG A 286 12.48 7.41 -9.91
N MET A 287 12.62 7.36 -8.59
CA MET A 287 11.66 6.73 -7.69
C MET A 287 10.31 7.47 -7.79
N GLN A 288 9.23 6.76 -8.03
CA GLN A 288 7.89 7.35 -8.14
C GLN A 288 7.18 7.53 -6.80
N SER A 289 7.68 6.91 -5.75
CA SER A 289 7.18 6.99 -4.40
C SER A 289 8.20 7.69 -3.50
N PHE A 290 8.01 7.59 -2.21
CA PHE A 290 8.97 8.00 -1.19
C PHE A 290 9.07 6.92 -0.13
N VAL A 291 10.15 6.95 0.65
CA VAL A 291 10.33 6.11 1.83
C VAL A 291 10.66 7.00 3.02
N SER A 292 10.37 6.51 4.22
CA SER A 292 10.78 7.12 5.48
C SER A 292 11.53 6.10 6.29
N PHE A 293 12.57 6.54 6.97
CA PHE A 293 13.40 5.67 7.78
C PHE A 293 13.22 6.03 9.25
N ALA A 294 13.05 5.02 10.11
CA ALA A 294 12.98 5.21 11.55
C ALA A 294 14.35 5.65 12.10
N PRO A 295 14.41 6.46 13.16
CA PRO A 295 15.66 6.91 13.75
C PRO A 295 16.56 5.74 14.15
N GLY A 296 17.83 5.78 13.78
CA GLY A 296 18.80 4.74 14.11
C GLY A 296 18.60 3.39 13.41
N SER A 297 17.57 3.24 12.58
CA SER A 297 17.34 1.98 11.87
C SER A 297 18.36 1.74 10.77
N ASN A 298 18.60 0.45 10.49
CA ASN A 298 19.34 -0.03 9.33
C ASN A 298 18.31 -0.66 8.38
N THR A 299 18.16 -0.15 7.21
CA THR A 299 17.15 -0.58 6.23
C THR A 299 17.78 -0.79 4.87
#